data_85c6c41786d87ded253ff4760523a550
#
_entry.id   85c6c41786d87ded253ff4760523a550
#
_cell.length_a   1.000
_cell.length_b   1.000
_cell.length_c   1.000
_cell.angle_alpha   90.00
_cell.angle_beta   90.00
_cell.angle_gamma   90.00
#
_symmetry.space_group_name_H-M   'P 1'
#
loop_
_entity.id
_entity.type
_entity.pdbx_description
1 polymer ?
#
loop_
_entity_poly.entity_id
_entity_poly.type
_entity_poly.pdbx_seq_one_letter_code
_entity_poly.pdbx_strand_id
1 'polypeptide(L)'
;PYYGIKDTDWRQMALLTDRSLYRPGQTVHVKGIAYKQNSDSAQVLQGVDYELVLLDANRKELATRKGRTNDFGSFATEFVLPAACLNGMFSIRTKEPQSTVTFRVEEYKRPTFEIAFTPVSEAYRLGDKVVLKGNVKAFNGMMVQDVPLAYTVTRRNPRPGYWSNADKPLLSDTIQLDTNGDFSIPLTLEAPAVDTDGYGSVYTYHVEAVVTDEAGETQSASYNLLAGPKAYSFDIRLPQYVCKEDSMLFTFGVNNVMNIPQHIEGSYCLYPFAEQNGARNIAGSEPLDDVVLEGTFTANRLQDFSAWNKLPSGNYRLKLSVRDSLGREENNGAYGSDSFMLFSKSDKRPAAFTDFFYYKENEEFDVQYPAAFLLGTSYRDAYVLMD
;
A
#
# COMPACT_ATOMS: atom_id res chain seq x y z
N PRO A 1 -17.39 2.60 47.94
CA PRO A 1 -18.75 2.94 47.65
C PRO A 1 -18.91 3.02 46.12
N TYR A 2 -19.59 2.02 45.54
CA TYR A 2 -20.02 2.05 44.17
C TYR A 2 -21.11 3.11 44.05
N TYR A 3 -20.85 4.19 43.37
CA TYR A 3 -21.90 5.11 42.92
C TYR A 3 -22.70 4.37 41.88
N GLY A 4 -23.92 3.96 42.22
CA GLY A 4 -24.89 3.42 41.27
C GLY A 4 -25.15 4.48 40.19
N ILE A 5 -24.83 4.18 38.98
CA ILE A 5 -25.24 4.96 37.80
C ILE A 5 -26.75 4.90 37.79
N LYS A 6 -27.44 6.02 38.05
CA LYS A 6 -28.88 6.12 37.86
C LYS A 6 -29.13 5.86 36.38
N ASP A 7 -29.89 4.83 36.11
CA ASP A 7 -30.37 4.50 34.79
C ASP A 7 -31.34 5.62 34.35
N THR A 8 -30.81 6.63 33.68
CA THR A 8 -31.59 7.77 33.21
C THR A 8 -32.00 7.52 31.77
N ASP A 9 -33.30 7.54 31.50
CA ASP A 9 -33.85 7.50 30.15
C ASP A 9 -33.35 8.71 29.33
N TRP A 10 -32.61 8.43 28.25
CA TRP A 10 -32.11 9.45 27.36
C TRP A 10 -33.05 9.59 26.17
N ARG A 11 -33.63 10.78 26.02
CA ARG A 11 -34.44 11.08 24.83
C ARG A 11 -33.49 11.45 23.67
N GLN A 12 -33.67 10.78 22.55
CA GLN A 12 -32.86 10.95 21.36
C GLN A 12 -33.75 11.08 20.12
N MET A 13 -33.16 11.64 19.06
CA MET A 13 -33.78 11.66 17.74
C MET A 13 -32.74 11.24 16.70
N ALA A 14 -33.04 10.21 15.91
CA ALA A 14 -32.29 9.88 14.74
C ALA A 14 -32.83 10.69 13.56
N LEU A 15 -31.95 11.38 12.84
CA LEU A 15 -32.25 12.14 11.63
C LEU A 15 -31.54 11.49 10.44
N LEU A 16 -32.28 11.29 9.35
CA LEU A 16 -31.77 10.69 8.12
C LEU A 16 -32.20 11.57 6.94
N THR A 17 -31.31 11.67 5.95
CA THR A 17 -31.61 12.29 4.65
C THR A 17 -31.61 11.22 3.56
N ASP A 18 -32.34 11.41 2.47
CA ASP A 18 -32.41 10.50 1.35
C ASP A 18 -31.09 10.40 0.57
N ARG A 19 -30.22 11.42 0.70
CA ARG A 19 -28.89 11.48 0.06
C ARG A 19 -27.88 12.15 0.99
N SER A 20 -26.60 11.92 0.70
CA SER A 20 -25.48 12.61 1.34
C SER A 20 -24.96 13.80 0.53
N LEU A 21 -25.37 13.94 -0.75
CA LEU A 21 -24.96 14.98 -1.68
C LEU A 21 -26.17 15.51 -2.46
N TYR A 22 -26.32 16.83 -2.51
CA TYR A 22 -27.38 17.54 -3.23
C TYR A 22 -26.79 18.66 -4.08
N ARG A 23 -27.58 19.12 -5.05
CA ARG A 23 -27.32 20.36 -5.80
C ARG A 23 -28.15 21.52 -5.24
N PRO A 24 -27.69 22.77 -5.41
CA PRO A 24 -28.55 23.93 -5.21
C PRO A 24 -29.90 23.75 -5.91
N GLY A 25 -30.98 24.17 -5.27
CA GLY A 25 -32.34 24.04 -5.77
C GLY A 25 -33.02 22.70 -5.57
N GLN A 26 -32.30 21.66 -5.15
CA GLN A 26 -32.89 20.33 -4.90
C GLN A 26 -33.64 20.28 -3.56
N THR A 27 -34.54 19.31 -3.46
CA THR A 27 -35.29 19.03 -2.22
C THR A 27 -34.55 17.96 -1.43
N VAL A 28 -34.33 18.25 -0.15
CA VAL A 28 -33.79 17.30 0.85
C VAL A 28 -34.95 16.68 1.58
N HIS A 29 -35.17 15.39 1.43
CA HIS A 29 -36.16 14.63 2.19
C HIS A 29 -35.53 14.18 3.50
N VAL A 30 -36.21 14.46 4.60
CA VAL A 30 -35.74 14.18 5.95
C VAL A 30 -36.69 13.23 6.64
N LYS A 31 -36.17 12.18 7.20
CA LYS A 31 -36.89 11.29 8.11
C LYS A 31 -36.29 11.39 9.50
N GLY A 32 -37.14 11.50 10.51
CA GLY A 32 -36.73 11.47 11.92
C GLY A 32 -37.47 10.40 12.70
N ILE A 33 -36.80 9.86 13.71
CA ILE A 33 -37.37 8.91 14.67
C ILE A 33 -36.99 9.37 16.06
N ALA A 34 -37.99 9.71 16.91
CA ALA A 34 -37.80 10.04 18.31
C ALA A 34 -37.92 8.81 19.17
N TYR A 35 -36.98 8.58 20.05
CA TYR A 35 -36.97 7.44 20.98
C TYR A 35 -36.30 7.80 22.29
N LYS A 36 -36.62 7.00 23.32
CA LYS A 36 -35.89 6.99 24.58
C LYS A 36 -35.11 5.68 24.68
N GLN A 37 -33.94 5.77 25.24
CA GLN A 37 -33.06 4.62 25.42
C GLN A 37 -32.46 4.64 26.81
N ASN A 38 -32.37 3.46 27.43
CA ASN A 38 -31.59 3.18 28.61
C ASN A 38 -30.61 2.03 28.33
N SER A 39 -29.89 1.52 29.35
CA SER A 39 -28.94 0.41 29.18
C SER A 39 -29.54 -0.86 28.58
N ASP A 40 -30.82 -1.13 28.79
CA ASP A 40 -31.43 -2.42 28.52
C ASP A 40 -32.48 -2.39 27.40
N SER A 41 -33.01 -1.22 27.06
CA SER A 41 -34.12 -1.12 26.10
C SER A 41 -34.15 0.21 25.34
N ALA A 42 -34.78 0.18 24.15
CA ALA A 42 -35.13 1.38 23.39
C ALA A 42 -36.64 1.36 23.07
N GLN A 43 -37.29 2.50 23.25
CA GLN A 43 -38.70 2.65 22.99
C GLN A 43 -38.98 3.92 22.18
N VAL A 44 -39.80 3.83 21.12
CA VAL A 44 -40.18 5.00 20.32
C VAL A 44 -41.07 5.95 21.10
N LEU A 45 -40.94 7.25 20.81
CA LEU A 45 -41.70 8.33 21.45
C LEU A 45 -42.75 8.86 20.47
N GLN A 46 -44.01 8.58 20.77
CA GLN A 46 -45.15 9.04 19.99
C GLN A 46 -45.53 10.45 20.39
N GLY A 47 -46.03 11.24 19.44
CA GLY A 47 -46.60 12.55 19.68
C GLY A 47 -45.61 13.59 20.24
N VAL A 48 -44.31 13.44 19.98
CA VAL A 48 -43.27 14.42 20.35
C VAL A 48 -43.23 15.54 19.34
N ASP A 49 -43.30 16.78 19.83
CA ASP A 49 -43.10 17.96 18.99
C ASP A 49 -41.64 18.10 18.60
N TYR A 50 -41.38 18.48 17.35
CA TYR A 50 -40.04 18.75 16.86
C TYR A 50 -39.96 20.10 16.13
N GLU A 51 -38.76 20.67 16.20
CA GLU A 51 -38.40 21.85 15.41
C GLU A 51 -37.06 21.58 14.74
N LEU A 52 -37.05 21.45 13.41
CA LEU A 52 -35.87 21.26 12.59
C LEU A 52 -35.41 22.57 11.96
N VAL A 53 -34.14 22.86 12.04
CA VAL A 53 -33.51 24.05 11.45
C VAL A 53 -32.49 23.59 10.42
N LEU A 54 -32.66 24.06 9.17
CA LEU A 54 -31.68 23.91 8.10
C LEU A 54 -30.63 25.00 8.19
N LEU A 55 -29.38 24.65 8.23
CA LEU A 55 -28.22 25.56 8.28
C LEU A 55 -27.33 25.35 7.05
N ASP A 56 -26.82 26.43 6.48
CA ASP A 56 -25.86 26.44 5.38
C ASP A 56 -24.43 26.09 5.86
N ALA A 57 -23.45 26.12 4.92
CA ALA A 57 -22.05 25.85 5.19
C ALA A 57 -21.41 26.82 6.20
N ASN A 58 -21.94 28.05 6.33
CA ASN A 58 -21.54 29.08 7.30
C ASN A 58 -22.34 29.01 8.60
N ARG A 59 -23.18 27.98 8.78
CA ARG A 59 -24.09 27.81 9.93
C ARG A 59 -25.18 28.87 10.01
N LYS A 60 -25.50 29.57 8.92
CA LYS A 60 -26.62 30.48 8.83
C LYS A 60 -27.91 29.71 8.66
N GLU A 61 -28.94 30.10 9.41
CA GLU A 61 -30.27 29.50 9.31
C GLU A 61 -30.92 29.88 7.97
N LEU A 62 -31.38 28.87 7.23
CA LEU A 62 -32.05 29.02 5.94
C LEU A 62 -33.56 28.79 6.04
N ALA A 63 -33.97 27.79 6.80
CA ALA A 63 -35.37 27.42 6.94
C ALA A 63 -35.62 26.61 8.22
N THR A 64 -36.89 26.67 8.70
CA THR A 64 -37.32 25.88 9.85
C THR A 64 -38.57 25.08 9.50
N ARG A 65 -38.69 23.88 10.04
CA ARG A 65 -39.86 23.01 9.96
C ARG A 65 -40.25 22.53 11.35
N LYS A 66 -41.54 22.60 11.64
CA LYS A 66 -42.13 22.12 12.92
C LYS A 66 -43.19 21.08 12.63
N GLY A 67 -43.33 20.14 13.53
CA GLY A 67 -44.34 19.10 13.44
C GLY A 67 -44.34 18.21 14.65
N ARG A 68 -45.03 17.07 14.55
CA ARG A 68 -45.19 16.12 15.63
C ARG A 68 -44.98 14.67 15.11
N THR A 69 -44.33 13.83 15.91
CA THR A 69 -44.15 12.41 15.56
C THR A 69 -45.49 11.65 15.57
N ASN A 70 -45.61 10.68 14.68
CA ASN A 70 -46.72 9.77 14.57
C ASN A 70 -46.70 8.66 15.63
N ASP A 71 -47.62 7.69 15.54
CA ASP A 71 -47.73 6.54 16.45
C ASP A 71 -46.51 5.61 16.45
N PHE A 72 -45.66 5.70 15.42
CA PHE A 72 -44.41 4.96 15.33
C PHE A 72 -43.21 5.81 15.80
N GLY A 73 -43.44 6.96 16.45
CA GLY A 73 -42.39 7.87 16.87
C GLY A 73 -41.64 8.53 15.72
N SER A 74 -42.12 8.45 14.48
CA SER A 74 -41.44 8.92 13.29
C SER A 74 -42.16 10.11 12.63
N PHE A 75 -41.40 10.83 11.81
CA PHE A 75 -41.93 11.88 10.92
C PHE A 75 -41.14 11.90 9.62
N ALA A 76 -41.72 12.51 8.60
CA ALA A 76 -41.05 12.86 7.36
C ALA A 76 -41.35 14.31 7.03
N THR A 77 -40.36 15.04 6.54
CA THR A 77 -40.48 16.43 6.09
C THR A 77 -39.46 16.71 4.98
N GLU A 78 -39.51 17.90 4.41
CA GLU A 78 -38.61 18.27 3.33
C GLU A 78 -38.15 19.73 3.45
N PHE A 79 -36.97 19.99 2.89
CA PHE A 79 -36.39 21.31 2.72
C PHE A 79 -36.00 21.50 1.28
N VAL A 80 -36.41 22.61 0.68
CA VAL A 80 -35.92 23.02 -0.65
C VAL A 80 -34.69 23.87 -0.43
N LEU A 81 -33.59 23.47 -1.03
CA LEU A 81 -32.33 24.22 -0.99
C LEU A 81 -32.45 25.48 -1.87
N PRO A 82 -31.82 26.60 -1.49
CA PRO A 82 -31.75 27.79 -2.35
C PRO A 82 -31.12 27.43 -3.71
N ALA A 83 -31.65 28.01 -4.79
CA ALA A 83 -31.10 27.81 -6.15
C ALA A 83 -29.68 28.42 -6.30
N ALA A 84 -29.35 29.44 -5.48
CA ALA A 84 -28.02 30.00 -5.36
C ALA A 84 -27.60 29.93 -3.89
N CYS A 85 -26.62 29.13 -3.59
CA CYS A 85 -26.05 28.98 -2.25
C CYS A 85 -24.57 28.63 -2.33
N LEU A 86 -23.83 28.81 -1.25
CA LEU A 86 -22.44 28.38 -1.14
C LEU A 86 -22.38 26.89 -1.14
N ASN A 87 -21.38 26.34 -1.83
CA ASN A 87 -21.02 24.91 -1.74
C ASN A 87 -20.47 24.61 -0.34
N GLY A 88 -20.70 23.41 0.16
CA GLY A 88 -20.14 22.95 1.43
C GLY A 88 -21.06 22.06 2.25
N MET A 89 -20.71 21.90 3.52
CA MET A 89 -21.46 21.06 4.47
C MET A 89 -22.64 21.81 5.05
N PHE A 90 -23.83 21.34 4.73
CA PHE A 90 -25.09 21.78 5.31
C PHE A 90 -25.48 20.88 6.47
N SER A 91 -26.30 21.36 7.38
CA SER A 91 -26.81 20.56 8.49
C SER A 91 -28.28 20.85 8.78
N ILE A 92 -28.98 19.79 9.21
CA ILE A 92 -30.31 19.91 9.79
C ILE A 92 -30.21 19.51 11.25
N ARG A 93 -30.70 20.41 12.12
CA ARG A 93 -30.61 20.25 13.57
C ARG A 93 -31.97 20.31 14.23
N THR A 94 -32.09 19.59 15.34
CA THR A 94 -33.16 19.78 16.33
C THR A 94 -32.57 20.07 17.70
N LYS A 95 -33.26 20.84 18.53
CA LYS A 95 -32.78 21.17 19.88
C LYS A 95 -33.26 20.18 20.94
N GLU A 96 -34.49 19.71 20.80
CA GLU A 96 -35.12 18.82 21.78
C GLU A 96 -35.92 17.72 21.07
N PRO A 97 -35.48 16.45 21.14
CA PRO A 97 -34.14 15.98 21.58
C PRO A 97 -33.07 16.50 20.64
N GLN A 98 -31.86 16.79 21.17
CA GLN A 98 -30.77 17.29 20.35
C GLN A 98 -30.30 16.25 19.34
N SER A 99 -30.27 16.61 18.07
CA SER A 99 -29.75 15.80 16.98
C SER A 99 -29.30 16.66 15.81
N THR A 100 -28.41 16.10 15.00
CA THR A 100 -27.90 16.76 13.79
C THR A 100 -27.62 15.71 12.72
N VAL A 101 -28.08 15.99 11.50
CA VAL A 101 -27.65 15.28 10.30
C VAL A 101 -26.95 16.27 9.36
N THR A 102 -25.86 15.83 8.72
CA THR A 102 -25.08 16.64 7.78
C THR A 102 -25.14 16.04 6.39
N PHE A 103 -25.12 16.90 5.39
CA PHE A 103 -25.06 16.53 3.98
C PHE A 103 -24.29 17.60 3.21
N ARG A 104 -23.83 17.28 2.02
CA ARG A 104 -23.04 18.16 1.17
C ARG A 104 -23.91 18.80 0.10
N VAL A 105 -23.71 20.08 -0.15
CA VAL A 105 -24.32 20.79 -1.26
C VAL A 105 -23.23 21.27 -2.19
N GLU A 106 -23.26 20.80 -3.44
CA GLU A 106 -22.27 21.14 -4.46
C GLU A 106 -22.95 21.33 -5.82
N GLU A 107 -22.54 22.36 -6.52
CA GLU A 107 -22.88 22.52 -7.92
C GLU A 107 -21.93 21.61 -8.74
N TYR A 108 -22.37 20.38 -8.96
CA TYR A 108 -21.62 19.43 -9.76
C TYR A 108 -21.79 19.76 -11.25
N LYS A 109 -20.77 20.37 -11.85
CA LYS A 109 -20.58 20.32 -13.30
C LYS A 109 -19.92 18.99 -13.65
N ARG A 110 -20.46 18.25 -14.61
CA ARG A 110 -19.74 17.08 -15.11
C ARG A 110 -18.42 17.56 -15.69
N PRO A 111 -17.30 16.95 -15.29
CA PRO A 111 -16.01 17.26 -15.90
C PRO A 111 -16.12 17.13 -17.42
N THR A 112 -15.51 18.05 -18.15
CA THR A 112 -15.47 18.00 -19.63
C THR A 112 -14.21 17.28 -20.11
N PHE A 113 -13.17 17.19 -19.26
CA PHE A 113 -11.91 16.49 -19.54
C PHE A 113 -11.32 15.85 -18.29
N GLU A 114 -10.36 14.97 -18.50
CA GLU A 114 -9.59 14.31 -17.45
C GLU A 114 -8.09 14.40 -17.74
N ILE A 115 -7.28 14.34 -16.67
CA ILE A 115 -5.82 14.25 -16.72
C ILE A 115 -5.43 12.84 -16.27
N ALA A 116 -4.67 12.14 -17.09
CA ALA A 116 -4.21 10.80 -16.77
C ALA A 116 -2.67 10.71 -16.87
N PHE A 117 -2.02 10.25 -15.82
CA PHE A 117 -0.60 9.89 -15.87
C PHE A 117 -0.41 8.49 -16.44
N THR A 118 0.63 8.33 -17.24
CA THR A 118 1.07 7.01 -17.69
C THR A 118 1.80 6.32 -16.55
N PRO A 119 1.39 5.11 -16.13
CA PRO A 119 2.09 4.37 -15.08
C PRO A 119 3.56 4.13 -15.43
N VAL A 120 4.43 4.37 -14.46
CA VAL A 120 5.87 4.11 -14.57
C VAL A 120 6.15 2.68 -14.12
N SER A 121 6.70 1.87 -15.00
CA SER A 121 7.09 0.47 -14.73
C SER A 121 8.58 0.30 -14.46
N GLU A 122 9.38 1.26 -14.89
CA GLU A 122 10.83 1.24 -14.75
C GLU A 122 11.26 1.39 -13.29
N ALA A 123 12.46 0.95 -13.00
CA ALA A 123 13.06 1.06 -11.68
C ALA A 123 14.04 2.25 -11.64
N TYR A 124 13.89 3.09 -10.62
CA TYR A 124 14.70 4.28 -10.42
C TYR A 124 15.31 4.33 -9.03
N ARG A 125 16.47 4.98 -8.91
CA ARG A 125 17.11 5.30 -7.63
C ARG A 125 16.97 6.79 -7.30
N LEU A 126 17.22 7.12 -6.06
CA LEU A 126 17.46 8.52 -5.67
C LEU A 126 18.61 9.10 -6.50
N GLY A 127 18.41 10.33 -7.00
CA GLY A 127 19.32 11.04 -7.89
C GLY A 127 19.06 10.83 -9.38
N ASP A 128 18.25 9.86 -9.77
CA ASP A 128 17.94 9.61 -11.17
C ASP A 128 17.01 10.70 -11.76
N LYS A 129 17.12 10.90 -13.07
CA LYS A 129 16.22 11.75 -13.85
C LYS A 129 15.15 10.89 -14.49
N VAL A 130 13.90 11.31 -14.31
CA VAL A 130 12.70 10.64 -14.79
C VAL A 130 11.88 11.62 -15.61
N VAL A 131 11.18 11.15 -16.62
CA VAL A 131 10.17 11.92 -17.33
C VAL A 131 8.82 11.25 -17.09
N LEU A 132 7.97 11.90 -16.29
CA LEU A 132 6.59 11.45 -16.11
C LEU A 132 5.77 11.91 -17.31
N LYS A 133 5.09 10.96 -17.93
CA LYS A 133 4.22 11.21 -19.08
C LYS A 133 2.76 11.11 -18.71
N GLY A 134 1.93 11.76 -19.45
CA GLY A 134 0.48 11.64 -19.33
C GLY A 134 -0.24 12.31 -20.47
N ASN A 135 -1.56 12.30 -20.40
CA ASN A 135 -2.45 12.84 -21.41
C ASN A 135 -3.63 13.55 -20.77
N VAL A 136 -4.08 14.63 -21.40
CA VAL A 136 -5.31 15.34 -21.07
C VAL A 136 -6.32 15.09 -22.18
N LYS A 137 -7.45 14.49 -21.82
CA LYS A 137 -8.44 14.05 -22.81
C LYS A 137 -9.84 14.56 -22.46
N ALA A 138 -10.49 15.21 -23.41
CA ALA A 138 -11.88 15.61 -23.27
C ALA A 138 -12.82 14.40 -23.48
N PHE A 139 -13.89 14.34 -22.68
CA PHE A 139 -14.89 13.25 -22.75
C PHE A 139 -15.72 13.26 -24.03
N ASN A 140 -15.76 14.38 -24.75
CA ASN A 140 -16.41 14.48 -26.06
C ASN A 140 -15.52 14.01 -27.22
N GLY A 141 -14.29 13.54 -26.93
CA GLY A 141 -13.33 13.09 -27.94
C GLY A 141 -12.51 14.18 -28.63
N MET A 142 -12.73 15.46 -28.26
CA MET A 142 -11.86 16.56 -28.75
C MET A 142 -10.53 16.54 -28.00
N MET A 143 -9.47 17.01 -28.68
CA MET A 143 -8.15 17.16 -28.06
C MET A 143 -8.11 18.43 -27.23
N VAL A 144 -7.55 18.33 -26.03
CA VAL A 144 -7.20 19.50 -25.20
C VAL A 144 -5.74 19.83 -25.52
N GLN A 145 -5.55 20.81 -26.42
CA GLN A 145 -4.23 21.18 -26.94
C GLN A 145 -3.92 22.65 -26.63
N ASP A 146 -2.62 22.98 -26.64
CA ASP A 146 -2.12 24.37 -26.44
C ASP A 146 -2.56 25.01 -25.11
N VAL A 147 -2.97 24.21 -24.14
CA VAL A 147 -3.39 24.65 -22.80
C VAL A 147 -2.22 24.46 -21.83
N PRO A 148 -1.95 25.43 -20.94
CA PRO A 148 -0.93 25.29 -19.92
C PRO A 148 -1.33 24.25 -18.87
N LEU A 149 -0.39 23.34 -18.54
CA LEU A 149 -0.47 22.44 -17.41
C LEU A 149 0.50 22.91 -16.35
N ALA A 150 -0.03 23.37 -15.23
CA ALA A 150 0.76 23.67 -14.04
C ALA A 150 0.97 22.40 -13.24
N TYR A 151 2.20 22.21 -12.72
CA TYR A 151 2.46 21.08 -11.86
C TYR A 151 3.34 21.43 -10.66
N THR A 152 3.16 20.67 -9.59
CA THR A 152 3.98 20.75 -8.39
C THR A 152 4.55 19.38 -8.04
N VAL A 153 5.78 19.36 -7.54
CA VAL A 153 6.45 18.15 -7.08
C VAL A 153 6.82 18.32 -5.62
N THR A 154 6.38 17.41 -4.77
CA THR A 154 6.68 17.38 -3.35
C THR A 154 7.28 16.03 -2.98
N ARG A 155 8.47 16.03 -2.35
CA ARG A 155 9.02 14.84 -1.74
C ARG A 155 8.44 14.66 -0.34
N ARG A 156 7.71 13.57 -0.15
CA ARG A 156 7.11 13.20 1.13
C ARG A 156 8.07 12.35 1.94
N ASN A 157 8.12 12.62 3.23
CA ASN A 157 8.93 11.83 4.15
C ASN A 157 8.26 10.47 4.41
N PRO A 158 8.98 9.33 4.35
CA PRO A 158 8.43 8.00 4.60
C PRO A 158 7.97 7.79 6.05
N ARG A 159 8.49 8.57 7.00
CA ARG A 159 8.15 8.46 8.43
C ARG A 159 7.78 9.84 9.00
N PRO A 160 6.52 10.27 8.91
CA PRO A 160 6.06 11.46 9.60
C PRO A 160 6.08 11.19 11.12
N GLY A 161 6.94 11.84 11.87
CA GLY A 161 7.08 11.66 13.32
C GLY A 161 7.74 12.86 13.99
N TYR A 162 7.88 12.81 15.32
CA TYR A 162 8.30 13.90 16.23
C TYR A 162 9.58 14.67 15.82
N TRP A 163 10.43 14.07 14.99
CA TRP A 163 11.70 14.63 14.55
C TRP A 163 11.87 14.63 13.03
N SER A 164 10.80 14.29 12.29
CA SER A 164 10.89 14.21 10.83
C SER A 164 10.69 15.57 10.19
N ASN A 165 11.52 15.85 9.22
CA ASN A 165 11.36 16.99 8.34
C ASN A 165 9.99 16.93 7.65
N ALA A 166 9.31 18.08 7.57
CA ALA A 166 8.10 18.24 6.80
C ALA A 166 8.30 17.83 5.33
N ASP A 167 7.22 17.52 4.64
CA ASP A 167 7.26 17.34 3.19
C ASP A 167 8.02 18.49 2.53
N LYS A 168 8.91 18.16 1.58
CA LYS A 168 9.75 19.15 0.92
C LYS A 168 9.20 19.47 -0.47
N PRO A 169 8.71 20.69 -0.73
CA PRO A 169 8.45 21.13 -2.09
C PRO A 169 9.76 21.15 -2.88
N LEU A 170 9.79 20.53 -4.04
CA LEU A 170 10.97 20.45 -4.90
C LEU A 170 10.85 21.38 -6.09
N LEU A 171 9.72 21.40 -6.75
CA LEU A 171 9.52 22.07 -8.03
C LEU A 171 8.05 22.50 -8.17
N SER A 172 7.88 23.68 -8.77
CA SER A 172 6.59 24.15 -9.29
C SER A 172 6.86 24.82 -10.63
N ASP A 173 6.22 24.36 -11.69
CA ASP A 173 6.46 24.87 -13.05
C ASP A 173 5.21 24.66 -13.91
N THR A 174 5.28 25.15 -15.16
CA THR A 174 4.20 25.06 -16.14
C THR A 174 4.75 24.60 -17.47
N ILE A 175 4.09 23.63 -18.10
CA ILE A 175 4.38 23.14 -19.45
C ILE A 175 3.17 23.29 -20.34
N GLN A 176 3.38 23.30 -21.67
CA GLN A 176 2.29 23.30 -22.63
C GLN A 176 1.94 21.86 -23.02
N LEU A 177 0.65 21.59 -23.14
CA LEU A 177 0.17 20.35 -23.77
C LEU A 177 0.52 20.38 -25.26
N ASP A 178 0.87 19.24 -25.79
CA ASP A 178 1.08 19.12 -27.24
C ASP A 178 -0.26 19.03 -28.02
N THR A 179 -0.17 18.86 -29.33
CA THR A 179 -1.34 18.77 -30.25
C THR A 179 -2.24 17.56 -29.98
N ASN A 180 -1.76 16.55 -29.25
CA ASN A 180 -2.50 15.36 -28.86
C ASN A 180 -3.00 15.43 -27.41
N GLY A 181 -2.71 16.52 -26.69
CA GLY A 181 -2.97 16.65 -25.28
C GLY A 181 -1.96 15.93 -24.39
N ASP A 182 -0.82 15.48 -24.97
CA ASP A 182 0.20 14.79 -24.21
C ASP A 182 1.09 15.78 -23.44
N PHE A 183 1.59 15.33 -22.31
CA PHE A 183 2.55 16.10 -21.50
C PHE A 183 3.70 15.23 -21.02
N SER A 184 4.82 15.90 -20.75
CA SER A 184 6.04 15.27 -20.23
C SER A 184 6.64 16.16 -19.14
N ILE A 185 6.65 15.68 -17.90
CA ILE A 185 7.17 16.37 -16.73
C ILE A 185 8.56 15.82 -16.40
N PRO A 186 9.66 16.58 -16.64
CA PRO A 186 10.99 16.17 -16.23
C PRO A 186 11.12 16.31 -14.71
N LEU A 187 11.63 15.28 -14.06
CA LEU A 187 11.79 15.23 -12.61
C LEU A 187 13.16 14.65 -12.27
N THR A 188 13.86 15.28 -11.35
CA THR A 188 15.05 14.71 -10.69
C THR A 188 14.62 14.18 -9.31
N LEU A 189 14.91 12.92 -9.03
CA LEU A 189 14.58 12.26 -7.76
C LEU A 189 15.61 12.63 -6.70
N GLU A 190 15.62 13.90 -6.27
CA GLU A 190 16.61 14.46 -5.35
C GLU A 190 16.66 13.66 -4.04
N ALA A 191 17.85 13.15 -3.71
CA ALA A 191 18.11 12.57 -2.41
C ALA A 191 18.01 13.63 -1.29
N PRO A 192 17.61 13.26 -0.06
CA PRO A 192 17.73 14.16 1.08
C PRO A 192 19.21 14.49 1.34
N ALA A 193 19.47 15.70 1.81
CA ALA A 193 20.83 16.15 2.12
C ALA A 193 21.51 15.31 3.23
N VAL A 194 20.70 14.73 4.11
CA VAL A 194 21.13 13.82 5.18
C VAL A 194 20.14 12.64 5.17
N ASP A 195 20.67 11.43 5.06
CA ASP A 195 19.88 10.22 5.34
C ASP A 195 19.71 10.14 6.86
N THR A 196 18.65 10.78 7.36
CA THR A 196 18.38 10.89 8.81
C THR A 196 18.08 9.56 9.46
N ASP A 197 17.78 8.53 8.66
CA ASP A 197 17.31 7.26 9.16
C ASP A 197 18.38 6.16 9.12
N GLY A 198 19.48 6.33 8.37
CA GLY A 198 20.56 5.33 8.23
C GLY A 198 20.13 3.97 7.65
N TYR A 199 18.87 3.83 7.27
CA TYR A 199 18.26 2.56 6.83
C TYR A 199 17.87 2.52 5.35
N GLY A 200 18.29 3.50 4.56
CA GLY A 200 18.00 3.50 3.13
C GLY A 200 16.52 3.69 2.81
N SER A 201 15.92 4.74 3.33
CA SER A 201 14.48 4.99 3.20
C SER A 201 14.03 5.22 1.75
N VAL A 202 12.84 4.70 1.43
CA VAL A 202 12.13 4.97 0.17
C VAL A 202 11.27 6.21 0.33
N TYR A 203 11.42 7.18 -0.57
CA TYR A 203 10.68 8.44 -0.58
C TYR A 203 9.59 8.44 -1.63
N THR A 204 8.48 9.13 -1.35
CA THR A 204 7.40 9.35 -2.30
C THR A 204 7.55 10.73 -2.93
N TYR A 205 7.68 10.79 -4.24
CA TYR A 205 7.61 12.01 -5.04
C TYR A 205 6.16 12.16 -5.51
N HIS A 206 5.45 13.05 -4.83
CA HIS A 206 4.07 13.37 -5.15
C HIS A 206 4.04 14.46 -6.19
N VAL A 207 3.50 14.18 -7.36
CA VAL A 207 3.34 15.10 -8.47
C VAL A 207 1.86 15.40 -8.62
N GLU A 208 1.49 16.66 -8.54
CA GLU A 208 0.15 17.15 -8.80
C GLU A 208 0.17 17.98 -10.08
N ALA A 209 -0.70 17.66 -11.02
CA ALA A 209 -0.88 18.38 -12.27
C ALA A 209 -2.26 19.02 -12.30
N VAL A 210 -2.32 20.26 -12.76
CA VAL A 210 -3.54 21.07 -12.83
C VAL A 210 -3.65 21.69 -14.22
N VAL A 211 -4.80 21.54 -14.85
CA VAL A 211 -5.13 22.17 -16.13
C VAL A 211 -6.40 22.99 -15.97
N THR A 212 -6.40 24.21 -16.52
CA THR A 212 -7.59 25.03 -16.65
C THR A 212 -7.83 25.27 -18.12
N ASP A 213 -8.99 24.87 -18.63
CA ASP A 213 -9.36 25.06 -20.03
C ASP A 213 -9.79 26.51 -20.34
N GLU A 214 -10.02 26.80 -21.63
CA GLU A 214 -10.48 28.14 -22.08
C GLU A 214 -11.85 28.54 -21.52
N ALA A 215 -12.68 27.56 -21.13
CA ALA A 215 -13.98 27.79 -20.50
C ALA A 215 -13.86 28.06 -18.98
N GLY A 216 -12.65 28.02 -18.43
CA GLY A 216 -12.37 28.24 -17.01
C GLY A 216 -12.65 27.01 -16.13
N GLU A 217 -12.84 25.82 -16.73
CA GLU A 217 -12.94 24.59 -15.97
C GLU A 217 -11.53 24.12 -15.57
N THR A 218 -11.37 23.80 -14.27
CA THR A 218 -10.11 23.31 -13.71
C THR A 218 -10.23 21.86 -13.28
N GLN A 219 -9.31 21.02 -13.74
CA GLN A 219 -9.15 19.64 -13.30
C GLN A 219 -7.75 19.42 -12.76
N SER A 220 -7.63 18.49 -11.82
CA SER A 220 -6.33 18.08 -11.26
C SER A 220 -6.21 16.56 -11.22
N ALA A 221 -4.97 16.08 -11.35
CA ALA A 221 -4.61 14.69 -11.12
C ALA A 221 -3.29 14.62 -10.38
N SER A 222 -3.07 13.53 -9.65
CA SER A 222 -1.82 13.32 -8.93
C SER A 222 -1.23 11.96 -9.26
N TYR A 223 0.11 11.89 -9.18
CA TYR A 223 0.88 10.66 -9.34
C TYR A 223 1.92 10.56 -8.22
N ASN A 224 2.09 9.35 -7.67
CA ASN A 224 3.09 9.07 -6.66
C ASN A 224 4.16 8.15 -7.25
N LEU A 225 5.38 8.66 -7.37
CA LEU A 225 6.54 7.87 -7.75
C LEU A 225 7.38 7.58 -6.51
N LEU A 226 7.75 6.31 -6.32
CA LEU A 226 8.62 5.88 -5.24
C LEU A 226 10.07 5.78 -5.73
N ALA A 227 11.02 6.26 -4.92
CA ALA A 227 12.44 6.05 -5.16
C ALA A 227 13.19 5.85 -3.85
N GLY A 228 14.15 4.96 -3.88
CA GLY A 228 15.04 4.63 -2.76
C GLY A 228 16.50 4.64 -3.18
N PRO A 229 17.42 4.31 -2.28
CA PRO A 229 18.85 4.19 -2.59
C PRO A 229 19.13 3.03 -3.54
N LYS A 230 18.23 2.04 -3.63
CA LYS A 230 18.25 0.94 -4.57
C LYS A 230 17.03 1.00 -5.48
N ALA A 231 17.19 0.62 -6.75
CA ALA A 231 16.08 0.53 -7.72
C ALA A 231 15.26 -0.75 -7.56
N TYR A 232 15.89 -1.81 -7.06
CA TYR A 232 15.30 -3.13 -6.95
C TYR A 232 15.27 -3.66 -5.51
N SER A 233 14.25 -4.47 -5.25
CA SER A 233 14.18 -5.39 -4.11
C SER A 233 14.22 -6.83 -4.62
N PHE A 234 14.80 -7.73 -3.81
CA PHE A 234 14.92 -9.15 -4.13
C PHE A 234 14.00 -9.95 -3.21
N ASP A 235 13.23 -10.87 -3.78
CA ASP A 235 12.41 -11.85 -3.05
C ASP A 235 12.97 -13.25 -3.32
N ILE A 236 13.77 -13.75 -2.38
CA ILE A 236 14.44 -15.04 -2.47
C ILE A 236 13.73 -15.98 -1.51
N ARG A 237 13.10 -17.02 -2.07
CA ARG A 237 12.40 -18.05 -1.29
C ARG A 237 13.06 -19.39 -1.51
N LEU A 238 14.19 -19.59 -0.85
CA LEU A 238 14.85 -20.89 -0.80
C LEU A 238 14.43 -21.64 0.46
N PRO A 239 14.19 -22.96 0.38
CA PRO A 239 14.04 -23.78 1.56
C PRO A 239 15.36 -23.79 2.35
N GLN A 240 15.27 -23.89 3.68
CA GLN A 240 16.44 -23.98 4.54
C GLN A 240 17.33 -25.19 4.18
N TYR A 241 16.71 -26.26 3.73
CA TYR A 241 17.35 -27.52 3.32
C TYR A 241 17.02 -27.80 1.86
N VAL A 242 18.05 -27.95 1.03
CA VAL A 242 17.94 -28.28 -0.40
C VAL A 242 18.51 -29.66 -0.62
N CYS A 243 17.66 -30.61 -0.99
CA CYS A 243 18.05 -32.00 -1.26
C CYS A 243 18.52 -32.12 -2.71
N LYS A 244 19.69 -32.77 -2.92
CA LYS A 244 20.28 -32.98 -4.25
C LYS A 244 19.45 -33.88 -5.14
N GLU A 245 18.72 -34.81 -4.56
CA GLU A 245 17.89 -35.78 -5.25
C GLU A 245 16.51 -35.23 -5.62
N ASP A 246 16.14 -34.08 -5.08
CA ASP A 246 14.85 -33.47 -5.37
C ASP A 246 14.94 -32.48 -6.54
N SER A 247 13.79 -32.05 -7.03
CA SER A 247 13.71 -31.05 -8.08
C SER A 247 14.18 -29.67 -7.58
N MET A 248 15.17 -29.10 -8.25
CA MET A 248 15.73 -27.78 -7.93
C MET A 248 15.12 -26.69 -8.80
N LEU A 249 13.80 -26.57 -8.75
CA LEU A 249 13.06 -25.52 -9.46
C LEU A 249 12.80 -24.36 -8.53
N PHE A 250 13.40 -23.20 -8.80
CA PHE A 250 13.25 -22.00 -7.98
C PHE A 250 12.85 -20.79 -8.83
N THR A 251 12.20 -19.84 -8.17
CA THR A 251 11.91 -18.52 -8.73
C THR A 251 12.56 -17.46 -7.86
N PHE A 252 13.40 -16.63 -8.46
CA PHE A 252 13.98 -15.47 -7.79
C PHE A 252 13.25 -14.22 -8.21
N GLY A 253 12.60 -13.58 -7.24
CA GLY A 253 11.84 -12.35 -7.43
C GLY A 253 12.76 -11.14 -7.46
N VAL A 254 12.56 -10.27 -8.47
CA VAL A 254 13.16 -8.94 -8.53
C VAL A 254 12.05 -7.97 -8.86
N ASN A 255 11.79 -7.04 -7.94
CA ASN A 255 10.75 -6.03 -8.09
C ASN A 255 11.36 -4.64 -8.02
N ASN A 256 10.74 -3.66 -8.66
CA ASN A 256 11.09 -2.26 -8.42
C ASN A 256 10.57 -1.79 -7.04
N VAL A 257 10.93 -0.58 -6.64
CA VAL A 257 10.49 0.00 -5.35
C VAL A 257 8.97 0.18 -5.23
N MET A 258 8.23 0.12 -6.35
CA MET A 258 6.76 0.14 -6.39
C MET A 258 6.15 -1.26 -6.33
N ASN A 259 6.98 -2.27 -6.06
CA ASN A 259 6.62 -3.70 -6.01
C ASN A 259 6.08 -4.25 -7.34
N ILE A 260 6.51 -3.68 -8.46
CA ILE A 260 6.20 -4.17 -9.81
C ILE A 260 7.26 -5.19 -10.22
N PRO A 261 6.89 -6.44 -10.57
CA PRO A 261 7.83 -7.45 -11.02
C PRO A 261 8.60 -7.02 -12.26
N GLN A 262 9.92 -7.23 -12.25
CA GLN A 262 10.83 -6.90 -13.34
C GLN A 262 11.24 -8.18 -14.08
N HIS A 263 11.15 -8.17 -15.42
CA HIS A 263 11.58 -9.30 -16.26
C HIS A 263 12.95 -8.99 -16.84
N ILE A 264 13.97 -9.15 -16.00
CA ILE A 264 15.37 -8.85 -16.33
C ILE A 264 16.26 -10.09 -16.13
N GLU A 265 17.35 -10.12 -16.88
CA GLU A 265 18.40 -11.09 -16.72
C GLU A 265 19.34 -10.67 -15.57
N GLY A 266 19.76 -11.66 -14.78
CA GLY A 266 20.71 -11.46 -13.69
C GLY A 266 21.74 -12.59 -13.62
N SER A 267 22.72 -12.41 -12.77
CA SER A 267 23.70 -13.43 -12.41
C SER A 267 23.54 -13.84 -10.97
N TYR A 268 23.92 -15.08 -10.68
CA TYR A 268 24.00 -15.57 -9.31
C TYR A 268 25.38 -16.18 -9.03
N CYS A 269 25.78 -16.09 -7.77
CA CYS A 269 26.97 -16.74 -7.26
C CYS A 269 26.63 -17.48 -5.98
N LEU A 270 27.23 -18.68 -5.80
CA LEU A 270 27.17 -19.45 -4.57
C LEU A 270 28.53 -19.41 -3.86
N TYR A 271 28.46 -19.14 -2.57
CA TYR A 271 29.60 -19.11 -1.67
C TYR A 271 29.41 -20.15 -0.56
N PRO A 272 30.36 -21.03 -0.26
CA PRO A 272 30.30 -21.85 0.94
C PRO A 272 30.49 -20.95 2.16
N PHE A 273 29.85 -21.29 3.28
CA PHE A 273 30.13 -20.62 4.53
C PHE A 273 30.09 -21.60 5.70
N ALA A 274 30.93 -21.35 6.73
CA ALA A 274 30.92 -22.09 7.95
C ALA A 274 30.17 -21.33 9.03
N GLU A 275 29.18 -21.97 9.68
CA GLU A 275 28.60 -21.43 10.90
C GLU A 275 29.61 -21.51 12.04
N GLN A 276 30.03 -20.39 12.59
CA GLN A 276 30.82 -20.35 13.79
C GLN A 276 29.91 -20.42 15.02
N ASN A 277 29.99 -21.53 15.76
CA ASN A 277 29.44 -21.72 17.11
C ASN A 277 27.98 -21.28 17.35
N GLY A 278 27.03 -21.74 16.52
CA GLY A 278 25.59 -21.55 16.78
C GLY A 278 25.11 -20.09 16.76
N ALA A 279 25.98 -19.11 16.54
CA ALA A 279 25.61 -17.73 16.33
C ALA A 279 25.42 -17.52 14.83
N ARG A 280 24.19 -17.31 14.39
CA ARG A 280 23.90 -16.70 13.09
C ARG A 280 24.64 -15.37 13.05
N ASN A 281 25.75 -15.29 12.30
CA ASN A 281 26.41 -14.02 12.04
C ASN A 281 25.50 -13.17 11.16
N ILE A 282 24.66 -12.36 11.81
CA ILE A 282 23.56 -11.60 11.22
C ILE A 282 24.06 -10.28 10.59
N ALA A 283 25.27 -9.87 10.76
CA ALA A 283 25.71 -8.60 10.22
C ALA A 283 27.16 -8.62 9.74
N GLY A 284 27.37 -8.39 8.46
CA GLY A 284 28.57 -7.74 7.95
C GLY A 284 29.80 -8.60 7.65
N SER A 285 29.74 -9.93 7.74
CA SER A 285 30.84 -10.74 7.21
C SER A 285 30.68 -10.89 5.70
N GLU A 286 31.60 -10.29 4.97
CA GLU A 286 31.84 -10.66 3.57
C GLU A 286 32.00 -12.18 3.47
N PRO A 287 31.59 -12.80 2.34
CA PRO A 287 31.83 -14.22 2.14
C PRO A 287 33.32 -14.47 2.31
N LEU A 288 33.67 -15.34 3.26
CA LEU A 288 35.04 -15.66 3.63
C LEU A 288 35.75 -16.51 2.57
N ASP A 289 34.99 -17.04 1.59
CA ASP A 289 35.49 -18.03 0.65
C ASP A 289 35.21 -17.61 -0.81
N ASP A 290 35.97 -18.18 -1.72
CA ASP A 290 35.84 -17.98 -3.16
C ASP A 290 34.50 -18.50 -3.67
N VAL A 291 33.99 -17.87 -4.74
CA VAL A 291 32.80 -18.34 -5.46
C VAL A 291 33.03 -19.79 -5.94
N VAL A 292 32.10 -20.67 -5.59
CA VAL A 292 32.18 -22.09 -5.99
C VAL A 292 31.30 -22.42 -7.19
N LEU A 293 30.31 -21.61 -7.48
CA LEU A 293 29.44 -21.71 -8.64
C LEU A 293 28.88 -20.39 -9.05
N GLU A 294 28.87 -20.16 -10.35
CA GLU A 294 28.24 -19.00 -10.98
C GLU A 294 27.26 -19.42 -12.05
N GLY A 295 26.26 -18.58 -12.30
CA GLY A 295 25.29 -18.80 -13.36
C GLY A 295 24.43 -17.58 -13.61
N THR A 296 23.46 -17.73 -14.49
CA THR A 296 22.50 -16.69 -14.83
C THR A 296 21.09 -17.11 -14.46
N PHE A 297 20.22 -16.13 -14.24
CA PHE A 297 18.80 -16.36 -13.99
C PHE A 297 17.97 -15.27 -14.68
N THR A 298 16.72 -15.59 -14.98
CA THR A 298 15.70 -14.62 -15.40
C THR A 298 14.80 -14.33 -14.22
N ALA A 299 14.70 -13.08 -13.83
CA ALA A 299 13.89 -12.66 -12.68
C ALA A 299 12.41 -13.01 -12.86
N ASN A 300 11.76 -13.39 -11.77
CA ASN A 300 10.33 -13.72 -11.70
C ASN A 300 9.90 -14.91 -12.61
N ARG A 301 10.83 -15.80 -12.94
CA ARG A 301 10.58 -16.99 -13.74
C ARG A 301 11.03 -18.25 -13.01
N LEU A 302 10.23 -19.31 -13.08
CA LEU A 302 10.62 -20.63 -12.59
C LEU A 302 11.72 -21.23 -13.47
N GLN A 303 12.84 -21.67 -12.87
CA GLN A 303 14.00 -22.17 -13.58
C GLN A 303 14.66 -23.32 -12.83
N ASP A 304 15.37 -24.15 -13.59
CA ASP A 304 16.11 -25.29 -13.08
C ASP A 304 17.53 -24.90 -12.64
N PHE A 305 17.86 -25.24 -11.39
CA PHE A 305 19.15 -25.02 -10.76
C PHE A 305 19.86 -26.37 -10.43
N SER A 306 19.54 -27.44 -11.13
CA SER A 306 20.11 -28.76 -10.93
C SER A 306 21.65 -28.80 -11.01
N ALA A 307 22.29 -27.82 -11.62
CA ALA A 307 23.74 -27.64 -11.59
C ALA A 307 24.32 -27.58 -10.16
N TRP A 308 23.53 -27.18 -9.17
CA TRP A 308 23.91 -27.11 -7.75
C TRP A 308 24.17 -28.51 -7.16
N ASN A 309 23.59 -29.58 -7.73
CA ASN A 309 23.79 -30.96 -7.29
C ASN A 309 25.26 -31.39 -7.35
N LYS A 310 26.08 -30.75 -8.19
CA LYS A 310 27.51 -31.02 -8.35
C LYS A 310 28.37 -30.52 -7.20
N LEU A 311 27.83 -29.60 -6.39
CA LEU A 311 28.55 -29.03 -5.27
C LEU A 311 28.64 -30.07 -4.11
N PRO A 312 29.67 -30.01 -3.27
CA PRO A 312 29.71 -30.73 -2.01
C PRO A 312 28.51 -30.46 -1.14
N SER A 313 28.11 -31.39 -0.28
CA SER A 313 27.10 -31.09 0.75
C SER A 313 27.68 -30.09 1.77
N GLY A 314 26.89 -29.06 2.15
CA GLY A 314 27.39 -28.00 3.02
C GLY A 314 26.42 -26.80 3.04
N ASN A 315 26.78 -25.77 3.81
CA ASN A 315 26.06 -24.52 3.83
C ASN A 315 26.51 -23.59 2.71
N TYR A 316 25.55 -22.99 2.01
CA TYR A 316 25.80 -22.07 0.91
C TYR A 316 25.00 -20.77 1.10
N ARG A 317 25.60 -19.70 0.63
CA ARG A 317 24.95 -18.39 0.49
C ARG A 317 24.80 -18.06 -0.98
N LEU A 318 23.57 -17.63 -1.34
CA LEU A 318 23.23 -17.18 -2.68
C LEU A 318 23.34 -15.66 -2.78
N LYS A 319 24.14 -15.18 -3.70
CA LYS A 319 24.17 -13.77 -4.10
C LYS A 319 23.56 -13.65 -5.48
N LEU A 320 22.52 -12.82 -5.58
CA LEU A 320 21.90 -12.43 -6.85
C LEU A 320 22.39 -11.03 -7.22
N SER A 321 22.68 -10.82 -8.49
CA SER A 321 23.05 -9.51 -9.03
C SER A 321 22.28 -9.25 -10.32
N VAL A 322 21.76 -8.03 -10.44
CA VAL A 322 21.11 -7.52 -11.66
C VAL A 322 21.69 -6.16 -12.03
N ARG A 323 21.47 -5.71 -13.27
CA ARG A 323 21.83 -4.37 -13.70
C ARG A 323 20.59 -3.56 -13.99
N ASP A 324 20.57 -2.31 -13.51
CA ASP A 324 19.51 -1.37 -13.84
C ASP A 324 19.65 -0.81 -15.27
N SER A 325 18.70 0.01 -15.69
CA SER A 325 18.68 0.62 -17.03
C SER A 325 19.89 1.52 -17.32
N LEU A 326 20.61 1.95 -16.30
CA LEU A 326 21.86 2.73 -16.40
C LEU A 326 23.11 1.86 -16.30
N GLY A 327 22.95 0.52 -16.23
CA GLY A 327 24.06 -0.43 -16.14
C GLY A 327 24.69 -0.56 -14.75
N ARG A 328 24.11 0.08 -13.71
CA ARG A 328 24.58 -0.01 -12.34
C ARG A 328 24.17 -1.35 -11.73
N GLU A 329 25.10 -2.03 -11.09
CA GLU A 329 24.84 -3.31 -10.43
C GLU A 329 24.09 -3.11 -9.11
N GLU A 330 23.11 -4.00 -8.88
CA GLU A 330 22.42 -4.17 -7.61
C GLU A 330 22.37 -5.64 -7.21
N ASN A 331 22.42 -5.91 -5.92
CA ASN A 331 22.39 -7.25 -5.38
C ASN A 331 21.50 -7.33 -4.13
N ASN A 332 21.17 -8.58 -3.75
CA ASN A 332 20.32 -8.87 -2.59
C ASN A 332 20.96 -8.50 -1.24
N GLY A 333 22.22 -8.12 -1.19
CA GLY A 333 22.93 -7.83 0.07
C GLY A 333 23.29 -9.09 0.85
N ALA A 334 23.63 -8.93 2.13
CA ALA A 334 24.14 -9.99 2.99
C ALA A 334 23.11 -10.47 4.03
N TYR A 335 21.79 -10.45 3.71
CA TYR A 335 20.75 -10.81 4.68
C TYR A 335 20.33 -12.28 4.58
N GLY A 336 20.05 -12.89 5.74
CA GLY A 336 19.93 -14.32 6.01
C GLY A 336 18.81 -15.14 5.32
N SER A 337 18.06 -14.58 4.37
CA SER A 337 17.08 -15.31 3.55
C SER A 337 17.70 -15.98 2.32
N ASP A 338 18.97 -15.75 2.08
CA ASP A 338 19.73 -16.20 0.92
C ASP A 338 20.67 -17.39 1.22
N SER A 339 20.61 -17.99 2.40
CA SER A 339 21.43 -19.11 2.82
C SER A 339 20.61 -20.40 2.93
N PHE A 340 21.22 -21.51 2.53
CA PHE A 340 20.62 -22.84 2.58
C PHE A 340 21.67 -23.91 2.84
N MET A 341 21.23 -25.06 3.34
CA MET A 341 22.05 -26.26 3.46
C MET A 341 21.75 -27.19 2.27
N LEU A 342 22.74 -27.41 1.44
CA LEU A 342 22.70 -28.42 0.39
C LEU A 342 23.13 -29.81 0.96
N PHE A 343 22.33 -30.83 0.79
CA PHE A 343 22.60 -32.15 1.30
C PHE A 343 22.15 -33.23 0.33
N SER A 344 22.68 -34.46 0.49
CA SER A 344 22.24 -35.66 -0.19
C SER A 344 21.61 -36.66 0.81
N LYS A 345 20.57 -37.36 0.40
CA LYS A 345 19.97 -38.44 1.19
C LYS A 345 20.98 -39.57 1.50
N SER A 346 22.07 -39.64 0.73
CA SER A 346 23.18 -40.59 0.95
C SER A 346 24.23 -40.10 1.93
N ASP A 347 24.16 -38.87 2.42
CA ASP A 347 25.12 -38.33 3.39
C ASP A 347 25.04 -39.10 4.72
N LYS A 348 26.17 -39.53 5.21
CA LYS A 348 26.25 -40.27 6.48
C LYS A 348 26.16 -39.41 7.72
N ARG A 349 26.23 -38.10 7.55
CA ARG A 349 26.16 -37.08 8.60
C ARG A 349 25.51 -35.85 8.02
N PRO A 350 24.90 -34.96 8.84
CA PRO A 350 24.44 -33.68 8.38
C PRO A 350 25.55 -32.91 7.65
N ALA A 351 25.18 -32.23 6.57
CA ALA A 351 26.12 -31.52 5.70
C ALA A 351 26.85 -30.35 6.40
N ALA A 352 26.28 -29.84 7.49
CA ALA A 352 26.87 -28.84 8.39
C ALA A 352 26.62 -29.26 9.84
N PHE A 353 27.36 -28.65 10.81
CA PHE A 353 27.13 -28.93 12.22
C PHE A 353 25.71 -28.48 12.60
N THR A 354 24.95 -29.41 13.17
CA THR A 354 23.61 -29.16 13.69
C THR A 354 23.28 -30.09 14.86
N ASP A 355 22.53 -29.55 15.84
CA ASP A 355 22.05 -30.35 16.96
C ASP A 355 21.02 -31.38 16.47
N PHE A 356 20.13 -30.93 15.58
CA PHE A 356 19.08 -31.74 15.01
C PHE A 356 18.79 -31.31 13.57
N PHE A 357 18.81 -32.27 12.66
CA PHE A 357 18.42 -32.13 11.27
C PHE A 357 17.14 -32.93 11.02
N TYR A 358 16.17 -32.28 10.41
CA TYR A 358 14.91 -32.88 10.05
C TYR A 358 14.54 -32.49 8.63
N TYR A 359 14.30 -33.45 7.80
CA TYR A 359 13.82 -33.25 6.43
C TYR A 359 12.65 -34.17 6.14
N LYS A 360 11.54 -33.62 5.66
CA LYS A 360 10.34 -34.32 5.26
C LYS A 360 10.42 -34.63 3.78
N GLU A 361 10.43 -35.92 3.41
CA GLU A 361 10.61 -36.34 2.02
C GLU A 361 9.33 -36.14 1.18
N ASN A 362 8.16 -36.20 1.79
CA ASN A 362 6.88 -36.02 1.12
C ASN A 362 5.95 -35.09 1.91
N GLU A 363 5.33 -34.14 1.24
CA GLU A 363 4.38 -33.19 1.84
C GLU A 363 3.03 -33.83 2.16
N GLU A 364 2.56 -34.71 1.27
CA GLU A 364 1.31 -35.44 1.42
C GLU A 364 1.61 -36.91 1.72
N PHE A 365 0.88 -37.48 2.66
CA PHE A 365 1.02 -38.88 3.03
C PHE A 365 -0.35 -39.50 3.34
N ASP A 366 -0.49 -40.78 2.95
CA ASP A 366 -1.67 -41.58 3.23
C ASP A 366 -1.24 -43.06 3.48
N VAL A 367 -2.22 -43.95 3.48
CA VAL A 367 -1.97 -45.42 3.70
C VAL A 367 -1.10 -46.01 2.58
N GLN A 368 -1.16 -45.48 1.36
CA GLN A 368 -0.38 -45.97 0.20
C GLN A 368 0.99 -45.29 0.13
N TYR A 369 1.08 -44.04 0.59
CA TYR A 369 2.30 -43.23 0.61
C TYR A 369 2.57 -42.79 2.05
N PRO A 370 3.26 -43.65 2.84
CA PRO A 370 3.55 -43.32 4.25
C PRO A 370 4.49 -42.13 4.35
N ALA A 371 4.38 -41.43 5.47
CA ALA A 371 5.29 -40.32 5.76
C ALA A 371 6.74 -40.79 5.82
N ALA A 372 7.62 -40.13 5.08
CA ALA A 372 9.04 -40.41 5.05
C ALA A 372 9.84 -39.22 5.56
N PHE A 373 10.72 -39.47 6.51
CA PHE A 373 11.55 -38.46 7.16
C PHE A 373 13.02 -38.87 7.16
N LEU A 374 13.89 -37.88 6.89
CA LEU A 374 15.31 -38.00 7.12
C LEU A 374 15.66 -37.23 8.39
N LEU A 375 16.23 -37.91 9.36
CA LEU A 375 16.68 -37.37 10.63
C LEU A 375 18.18 -37.46 10.76
N GLY A 376 18.83 -36.46 11.35
CA GLY A 376 20.26 -36.44 11.57
C GLY A 376 20.67 -35.53 12.72
N THR A 377 21.84 -35.82 13.27
CA THR A 377 22.51 -34.98 14.28
C THR A 377 24.00 -35.07 14.09
N SER A 378 24.73 -34.04 14.46
CA SER A 378 26.17 -34.00 14.48
C SER A 378 26.77 -34.65 15.74
N TYR A 379 25.97 -34.96 16.76
CA TYR A 379 26.38 -35.67 17.97
C TYR A 379 26.49 -37.17 17.76
N ARG A 380 27.44 -37.81 18.44
CA ARG A 380 27.68 -39.26 18.30
C ARG A 380 26.70 -40.12 19.08
N ASP A 381 26.27 -39.66 20.25
CA ASP A 381 25.42 -40.40 21.17
C ASP A 381 24.14 -39.62 21.47
N ALA A 382 23.27 -39.46 20.46
CA ALA A 382 22.01 -38.74 20.56
C ALA A 382 20.83 -39.72 20.61
N TYR A 383 19.89 -39.44 21.51
CA TYR A 383 18.58 -40.08 21.54
C TYR A 383 17.56 -39.17 20.86
N VAL A 384 16.84 -39.70 19.89
CA VAL A 384 15.73 -39.00 19.23
C VAL A 384 14.42 -39.60 19.72
N LEU A 385 13.59 -38.81 20.37
CA LEU A 385 12.26 -39.20 20.76
C LEU A 385 11.29 -38.60 19.73
N MET A 386 10.41 -39.44 19.20
CA MET A 386 9.35 -39.00 18.28
C MET A 386 8.01 -39.37 18.93
N ASP A 387 7.18 -38.38 19.21
CA ASP A 387 5.80 -38.51 19.70
C ASP A 387 4.80 -38.35 18.56
#